data_5e95928bf18ac63c7714be81fb6dce6d
#
_entry.id   5e95928bf18ac63c7714be81fb6dce6d
#
_cell.length_a   1.000
_cell.length_b   1.000
_cell.length_c   1.000
_cell.angle_alpha   90.00
_cell.angle_beta   90.00
_cell.angle_gamma   90.00
#
_symmetry.space_group_name_H-M   'P 1'
#
loop_
_entity.id
_entity.type
_entity.pdbx_description
1 polymer ?
#
loop_
_entity_poly.entity_id
_entity_poly.type
_entity_poly.pdbx_seq_one_letter_code
_entity_poly.pdbx_strand_id
1 'polypeptide(L)'
;SMIFKPNTNTSIDIKLPIEAANWDSYSVELQLMNDAKNKVPSFNNISMITNSHSAKGFQLVAWNASGTSLSYRIAVTVHVFDAKQ
;
A
#
# COMPACT_ATOMS: atom_id res chain seq x y z
N SER A 1 3.39 -5.85 -10.92
CA SER A 1 4.49 -5.56 -9.99
C SER A 1 4.94 -4.12 -10.12
N MET A 2 5.56 -3.62 -9.10
CA MET A 2 6.05 -2.25 -9.02
C MET A 2 7.54 -2.23 -8.79
N ILE A 3 8.21 -1.24 -9.37
CA ILE A 3 9.63 -1.01 -9.16
C ILE A 3 9.77 0.14 -8.16
N PHE A 4 10.48 -0.13 -7.07
CA PHE A 4 10.80 0.85 -6.04
C PHE A 4 12.24 1.28 -6.21
N LYS A 5 12.45 2.55 -6.56
CA LYS A 5 13.78 3.10 -6.78
C LYS A 5 14.58 3.18 -5.47
N PRO A 6 15.92 3.10 -5.53
CA PRO A 6 16.75 3.14 -4.33
C PRO A 6 16.54 4.42 -3.53
N ASN A 7 16.48 4.29 -2.21
CA ASN A 7 16.41 5.42 -1.27
C ASN A 7 15.33 6.45 -1.65
N THR A 8 14.16 5.94 -2.04
CA THR A 8 13.08 6.79 -2.59
C THR A 8 11.74 6.37 -2.01
N ASN A 9 10.88 7.35 -1.75
CA ASN A 9 9.46 7.14 -1.48
C ASN A 9 8.70 6.99 -2.79
N THR A 10 7.79 6.04 -2.82
CA THR A 10 6.82 5.89 -3.91
C THR A 10 5.43 6.08 -3.32
N SER A 11 4.64 6.98 -3.89
CA SER A 11 3.28 7.27 -3.43
C SER A 11 2.27 6.81 -4.47
N ILE A 12 1.21 6.18 -4.00
CA ILE A 12 0.14 5.65 -4.84
C ILE A 12 -1.19 6.06 -4.24
N ASP A 13 -2.06 6.65 -5.05
CA ASP A 13 -3.42 6.95 -4.63
C ASP A 13 -4.30 5.72 -4.80
N ILE A 14 -4.95 5.31 -3.72
CA ILE A 14 -5.85 4.17 -3.70
C ILE A 14 -7.28 4.66 -3.53
N LYS A 15 -8.13 4.31 -4.47
CA LYS A 15 -9.54 4.63 -4.42
C LYS A 15 -10.31 3.44 -3.84
N LEU A 16 -11.20 3.71 -2.88
CA LEU A 16 -12.06 2.67 -2.33
C LEU A 16 -13.06 2.19 -3.40
N PRO A 17 -13.37 0.89 -3.44
CA PRO A 17 -14.38 0.36 -4.38
C PRO A 17 -15.77 0.87 -4.07
N ILE A 18 -16.05 1.18 -2.80
CA ILE A 18 -17.27 1.85 -2.37
C ILE A 18 -16.88 3.00 -1.44
N GLU A 19 -17.64 4.09 -1.48
CA GLU A 19 -17.37 5.24 -0.62
C GLU A 19 -17.71 4.88 0.84
N ALA A 20 -16.80 5.20 1.75
CA ALA A 20 -17.02 5.04 3.18
C ALA A 20 -17.85 6.22 3.72
N ALA A 21 -18.46 6.03 4.90
CA ALA A 21 -19.19 7.11 5.55
C ALA A 21 -18.25 8.25 5.96
N ASN A 22 -17.08 7.92 6.48
CA ASN A 22 -16.07 8.86 6.93
C ASN A 22 -14.67 8.32 6.64
N TRP A 23 -13.65 9.15 6.83
CA TRP A 23 -12.25 8.77 6.64
C TRP A 23 -11.79 7.64 7.56
N ASP A 24 -12.45 7.45 8.71
CA ASP A 24 -12.13 6.42 9.70
C ASP A 24 -13.10 5.24 9.69
N SER A 25 -13.95 5.13 8.67
CA SER A 25 -14.95 4.06 8.57
C SER A 25 -14.44 2.84 7.82
N TYR A 26 -13.15 2.67 7.72
CA TYR A 26 -12.53 1.49 7.10
C TYR A 26 -11.14 1.24 7.66
N SER A 27 -10.68 0.02 7.50
CA SER A 27 -9.32 -0.36 7.85
C SER A 27 -8.59 -0.88 6.61
N VAL A 28 -7.27 -0.77 6.62
CA VAL A 28 -6.41 -1.17 5.52
C VAL A 28 -5.35 -2.13 6.02
N GLU A 29 -5.19 -3.24 5.31
CA GLU A 29 -4.07 -4.15 5.50
C GLU A 29 -3.20 -4.12 4.26
N LEU A 30 -1.89 -4.07 4.47
CA LEU A 30 -0.90 -4.06 3.41
C LEU A 30 -0.02 -5.29 3.55
N GLN A 31 0.22 -5.96 2.43
CA GLN A 31 1.14 -7.07 2.39
C GLN A 31 2.09 -6.93 1.21
N LEU A 32 3.38 -6.97 1.49
CA LEU A 32 4.39 -7.01 0.45
C LEU A 32 4.49 -8.44 -0.07
N MET A 33 4.42 -8.58 -1.38
CA MET A 33 4.46 -9.88 -2.05
C MET A 33 5.63 -9.96 -3.00
N ASN A 34 6.21 -11.14 -3.10
CA ASN A 34 7.27 -11.38 -4.06
C ASN A 34 6.74 -11.28 -5.48
N ASP A 35 7.54 -10.68 -6.34
CA ASP A 35 7.24 -10.55 -7.76
C ASP A 35 7.48 -11.86 -8.53
N ALA A 36 8.41 -12.69 -8.07
CA ALA A 36 8.75 -13.96 -8.70
C ALA A 36 8.22 -15.12 -7.88
N LYS A 37 7.78 -16.19 -8.57
CA LYS A 37 7.38 -17.42 -7.91
C LYS A 37 8.54 -17.98 -7.07
N ASN A 38 8.23 -18.52 -5.92
CA ASN A 38 9.15 -19.27 -5.07
C ASN A 38 10.28 -18.46 -4.43
N LYS A 39 10.17 -17.14 -4.43
CA LYS A 39 11.12 -16.31 -3.69
C LYS A 39 10.42 -15.66 -2.51
N VAL A 40 11.11 -15.59 -1.40
CA VAL A 40 10.63 -14.90 -0.21
C VAL A 40 11.09 -13.44 -0.29
N PRO A 41 10.18 -12.46 -0.24
CA PRO A 41 10.60 -11.06 -0.27
C PRO A 41 11.47 -10.72 0.93
N SER A 42 12.43 -9.83 0.71
CA SER A 42 13.18 -9.24 1.80
C SER A 42 12.40 -8.05 2.33
N PHE A 43 11.75 -8.23 3.49
CA PHE A 43 10.92 -7.19 4.07
C PHE A 43 11.70 -6.07 4.74
N ASN A 44 13.01 -6.25 4.93
CA ASN A 44 13.82 -5.32 5.70
C ASN A 44 14.07 -3.99 4.98
N ASN A 45 13.85 -3.95 3.66
CA ASN A 45 14.21 -2.80 2.84
C ASN A 45 13.02 -1.95 2.40
N ILE A 46 11.80 -2.46 2.57
CA ILE A 46 10.58 -1.74 2.17
C ILE A 46 9.72 -1.49 3.39
N SER A 47 9.44 -0.22 3.66
CA SER A 47 8.48 0.20 4.67
C SER A 47 7.27 0.80 4.01
N MET A 48 6.08 0.49 4.51
CA MET A 48 4.83 0.98 3.94
C MET A 48 3.98 1.64 5.02
N ILE A 49 3.37 2.77 4.67
CA ILE A 49 2.38 3.46 5.50
C ILE A 49 1.22 3.90 4.62
N THR A 50 0.11 4.18 5.27
CA THR A 50 -1.01 4.87 4.62
C THR A 50 -1.20 6.23 5.25
N ASN A 51 -1.61 7.21 4.44
CA ASN A 51 -1.94 8.54 4.92
C ASN A 51 -3.03 9.18 4.05
N SER A 52 -3.36 10.42 4.35
CA SER A 52 -4.34 11.21 3.58
C SER A 52 -5.67 10.47 3.41
N HIS A 53 -6.14 9.82 4.47
CA HIS A 53 -7.40 9.07 4.46
C HIS A 53 -8.59 10.01 4.26
N SER A 54 -9.49 9.61 3.37
CA SER A 54 -10.77 10.26 3.15
C SER A 54 -11.85 9.21 2.97
N ALA A 55 -13.10 9.64 2.88
CA ALA A 55 -14.21 8.72 2.62
C ALA A 55 -14.09 8.00 1.26
N LYS A 56 -13.30 8.53 0.33
CA LYS A 56 -13.16 7.99 -1.03
C LYS A 56 -11.91 7.16 -1.24
N GLY A 57 -10.90 7.32 -0.38
CA GLY A 57 -9.65 6.60 -0.54
C GLY A 57 -8.53 7.11 0.35
N PHE A 58 -7.34 6.70 0.05
CA PHE A 58 -6.16 7.05 0.83
C PHE A 58 -4.91 7.00 -0.05
N GLN A 59 -3.80 7.43 0.51
CA GLN A 59 -2.51 7.33 -0.15
C GLN A 59 -1.66 6.26 0.51
N LEU A 60 -1.09 5.37 -0.30
CA LEU A 60 -0.09 4.41 0.13
C LEU A 60 1.29 4.98 -0.17
N VAL A 61 2.17 4.98 0.81
CA VAL A 61 3.56 5.43 0.65
C VAL A 61 4.49 4.28 1.00
N ALA A 62 5.38 3.92 0.08
CA ALA A 62 6.37 2.89 0.26
C ALA A 62 7.77 3.49 0.19
N TRP A 63 8.59 3.20 1.19
CA TRP A 63 9.98 3.65 1.26
C TRP A 63 10.92 2.47 0.99
N ASN A 64 11.81 2.63 0.00
CA ASN A 64 12.87 1.66 -0.26
C ASN A 64 14.17 2.18 0.38
N ALA A 65 14.58 1.56 1.47
CA ALA A 65 15.79 1.94 2.20
C ALA A 65 17.06 1.29 1.64
N SER A 66 16.96 0.51 0.58
CA SER A 66 18.13 -0.14 -0.02
C SER A 66 18.80 0.75 -1.05
N GLY A 67 20.04 0.42 -1.36
CA GLY A 67 20.80 1.09 -2.42
C GLY A 67 20.52 0.55 -3.82
N THR A 68 19.55 -0.35 -3.97
CA THR A 68 19.20 -0.97 -5.26
C THR A 68 17.71 -0.84 -5.52
N SER A 69 17.33 -0.88 -6.79
CA SER A 69 15.91 -0.98 -7.16
C SER A 69 15.37 -2.34 -6.75
N LEU A 70 14.17 -2.35 -6.22
CA LEU A 70 13.48 -3.58 -5.80
C LEU A 70 12.14 -3.67 -6.54
N SER A 71 11.75 -4.89 -6.87
CA SER A 71 10.51 -5.16 -7.58
C SER A 71 9.62 -6.05 -6.72
N TYR A 72 8.46 -5.54 -6.33
CA TYR A 72 7.49 -6.28 -5.52
C TYR A 72 6.08 -5.95 -5.95
N ARG A 73 5.14 -6.80 -5.52
CA ARG A 73 3.72 -6.52 -5.55
C ARG A 73 3.27 -6.15 -4.15
N ILE A 74 2.28 -5.28 -4.07
CA ILE A 74 1.64 -4.93 -2.81
C ILE A 74 0.20 -5.39 -2.88
N ALA A 75 -0.20 -6.24 -1.94
CA ALA A 75 -1.60 -6.60 -1.75
C ALA A 75 -2.22 -5.61 -0.78
N VAL A 76 -3.30 -4.98 -1.20
CA VAL A 76 -4.05 -4.01 -0.39
C VAL A 76 -5.41 -4.61 -0.10
N THR A 77 -5.71 -4.81 1.17
CA THR A 77 -7.03 -5.29 1.61
C THR A 77 -7.70 -4.19 2.40
N VAL A 78 -8.89 -3.81 1.97
CA VAL A 78 -9.67 -2.77 2.63
C VAL A 78 -10.95 -3.39 3.18
N HIS A 79 -11.22 -3.12 4.44
CA HIS A 79 -12.47 -3.48 5.09
C HIS A 79 -13.26 -2.21 5.40
N VAL A 80 -14.34 -1.99 4.68
CA VAL A 80 -15.25 -0.86 4.93
C VAL A 80 -16.34 -1.34 5.87
N PHE A 81 -16.32 -0.86 7.11
CA PHE A 81 -17.30 -1.29 8.11
C PHE A 81 -18.46 -0.29 8.26
N ASP A 82 -18.39 0.85 7.63
CA ASP A 82 -19.49 1.82 7.57
C ASP A 82 -19.45 2.53 6.21
N ALA A 83 -20.33 2.13 5.32
CA ALA A 83 -20.39 2.69 3.97
C ALA A 83 -21.29 3.92 3.93
N LYS A 84 -21.00 4.82 3.00
CA LYS A 84 -21.85 5.97 2.74
C LYS A 84 -23.23 5.50 2.25
N GLN A 85 -24.25 6.10 2.81
CA GLN A 85 -25.62 5.80 2.44
C GLN A 85 -26.17 6.82 1.42
#